data_93e7fc348207aba9a21c94168ea163b0
#
_entry.id   93e7fc348207aba9a21c94168ea163b0
#
_cell.length_a   1.000
_cell.length_b   1.000
_cell.length_c   1.000
_cell.angle_alpha   90.00
_cell.angle_beta   90.00
_cell.angle_gamma   90.00
#
_symmetry.space_group_name_H-M   'P 1'
#
loop_
_entity.id
_entity.type
_entity.pdbx_description
1 polymer ?
#
loop_
_entity_poly.entity_id
_entity_poly.type
_entity_poly.pdbx_seq_one_letter_code
_entity_poly.pdbx_strand_id
1 'polypeptide(L)'
;MGIDLGTANTLVHVRGRGILLREPSVVAVDTETGAVLAVGEDAKRMVGRTPARISAIRPLKNGVIADFDATEAMLKHFIRKCQPRRWLVHPRMVIGVPSGITEVERRAVQDAARQAGAWDTDIIDEPMAAAIGANLPVAEPVGNMIVDIGGGTTEIAVISLGGICAQASMRIAGEEMDEAISSFIRREFNLFIGESTTEKIKLRIGSAYPQAEEETMEVRGKDLLTGLPKSIIISSHEIREAISEPVAAIVELVKETLDSTPPELAADVMNRGIVLAGGGALLRGLDQLISAETDIPVYVAEDPLTCVALGTAKYLEELDDIVFAR
;
A
#
# COMPACT_ATOMS: atom_id res chain seq x y z
N MET A 1 1.19 16.36 -10.78
CA MET A 1 1.87 15.21 -10.20
C MET A 1 0.83 14.20 -9.78
N GLY A 2 1.00 12.91 -10.10
CA GLY A 2 0.23 11.82 -9.51
C GLY A 2 0.96 11.30 -8.27
N ILE A 3 0.25 11.12 -7.16
CA ILE A 3 0.81 10.67 -5.89
C ILE A 3 0.01 9.48 -5.37
N ASP A 4 0.70 8.40 -5.12
CA ASP A 4 0.24 7.31 -4.29
C ASP A 4 0.76 7.58 -2.87
N LEU A 5 -0.14 7.97 -1.97
CA LEU A 5 0.18 8.33 -0.59
C LEU A 5 -0.07 7.15 0.34
N GLY A 6 0.66 6.06 0.14
CA GLY A 6 0.44 4.82 0.87
C GLY A 6 1.03 4.81 2.29
N THR A 7 0.46 3.93 3.15
CA THR A 7 0.90 3.74 4.54
C THR A 7 2.37 3.30 4.63
N ALA A 8 2.79 2.36 3.79
CA ALA A 8 4.15 1.82 3.81
C ALA A 8 5.13 2.63 2.94
N ASN A 9 4.70 3.02 1.74
CA ASN A 9 5.53 3.74 0.76
C ASN A 9 4.70 4.83 0.08
N THR A 10 5.36 5.93 -0.27
CA THR A 10 4.82 6.99 -1.12
C THR A 10 5.52 6.94 -2.47
N LEU A 11 4.73 6.96 -3.55
CA LEU A 11 5.22 7.07 -4.92
C LEU A 11 4.78 8.40 -5.55
N VAL A 12 5.68 9.03 -6.31
CA VAL A 12 5.37 10.26 -7.02
C VAL A 12 5.70 10.12 -8.50
N HIS A 13 4.67 10.25 -9.33
CA HIS A 13 4.79 10.35 -10.77
C HIS A 13 4.75 11.81 -11.20
N VAL A 14 5.62 12.18 -12.14
CA VAL A 14 5.67 13.53 -12.72
C VAL A 14 5.43 13.42 -14.22
N ARG A 15 4.45 14.16 -14.73
CA ARG A 15 4.08 14.19 -16.16
C ARG A 15 5.31 14.35 -17.06
N GLY A 16 5.42 13.48 -18.06
CA GLY A 16 6.53 13.45 -19.02
C GLY A 16 7.88 12.96 -18.45
N ARG A 17 7.93 12.54 -17.16
CA ARG A 17 9.16 12.05 -16.53
C ARG A 17 8.99 10.68 -15.84
N GLY A 18 7.77 10.17 -15.75
CA GLY A 18 7.48 8.91 -15.09
C GLY A 18 7.55 8.98 -13.56
N ILE A 19 7.68 7.83 -12.92
CA ILE A 19 7.83 7.72 -11.46
C ILE A 19 9.24 8.19 -11.08
N LEU A 20 9.31 9.31 -10.37
CA LEU A 20 10.58 9.90 -9.94
C LEU A 20 10.93 9.61 -8.49
N LEU A 21 9.97 9.19 -7.69
CA LEU A 21 10.16 8.91 -6.28
C LEU A 21 9.38 7.68 -5.87
N ARG A 22 10.06 6.82 -5.14
CA ARG A 22 9.50 5.68 -4.42
C ARG A 22 10.24 5.57 -3.11
N GLU A 23 9.62 6.03 -2.04
CA GLU A 23 10.24 6.07 -0.74
C GLU A 23 9.28 5.63 0.37
N PRO A 24 9.81 5.07 1.47
CA PRO A 24 9.02 4.75 2.64
C PRO A 24 8.28 5.97 3.21
N SER A 25 7.05 5.80 3.62
CA SER A 25 6.26 6.81 4.33
C SER A 25 6.66 6.86 5.81
N VAL A 26 7.91 7.29 6.06
CA VAL A 26 8.50 7.37 7.40
C VAL A 26 9.15 8.73 7.60
N VAL A 27 8.99 9.29 8.80
CA VAL A 27 9.59 10.58 9.21
C VAL A 27 10.29 10.39 10.55
N ALA A 28 11.54 10.81 10.66
CA ALA A 28 12.25 10.87 11.93
C ALA A 28 12.16 12.27 12.51
N VAL A 29 11.71 12.38 13.74
CA VAL A 29 11.51 13.65 14.46
C VAL A 29 12.29 13.68 15.76
N ASP A 30 12.76 14.85 16.12
CA ASP A 30 13.26 15.14 17.47
C ASP A 30 12.06 15.29 18.40
N THR A 31 11.97 14.46 19.44
CA THR A 31 10.80 14.41 20.35
C THR A 31 10.67 15.62 21.27
N GLU A 32 11.74 16.41 21.47
CA GLU A 32 11.71 17.61 22.30
C GLU A 32 11.32 18.84 21.50
N THR A 33 11.77 18.95 20.25
CA THR A 33 11.58 20.15 19.43
C THR A 33 10.51 19.99 18.36
N GLY A 34 10.10 18.76 18.03
CA GLY A 34 9.24 18.44 16.89
C GLY A 34 9.94 18.59 15.53
N ALA A 35 11.24 18.89 15.51
CA ALA A 35 11.97 19.11 14.27
C ALA A 35 12.11 17.82 13.46
N VAL A 36 11.85 17.90 12.15
CA VAL A 36 12.03 16.77 11.22
C VAL A 36 13.53 16.63 10.93
N LEU A 37 14.08 15.45 11.22
CA LEU A 37 15.49 15.11 11.06
C LEU A 37 15.78 14.33 9.77
N ALA A 38 14.88 13.45 9.37
CA ALA A 38 14.99 12.65 8.16
C ALA A 38 13.61 12.26 7.62
N VAL A 39 13.52 11.95 6.34
CA VAL A 39 12.29 11.52 5.65
C VAL A 39 12.61 10.37 4.71
N GLY A 40 11.66 9.46 4.50
CA GLY A 40 11.77 8.40 3.52
C GLY A 40 12.78 7.34 3.92
N GLU A 41 13.64 6.95 2.98
CA GLU A 41 14.64 5.88 3.17
C GLU A 41 15.60 6.16 4.33
N ASP A 42 16.03 7.43 4.50
CA ASP A 42 16.91 7.81 5.58
C ASP A 42 16.22 7.67 6.95
N ALA A 43 14.95 8.01 7.06
CA ALA A 43 14.17 7.80 8.27
C ALA A 43 13.90 6.30 8.53
N LYS A 44 13.60 5.50 7.48
CA LYS A 44 13.38 4.05 7.60
C LYS A 44 14.61 3.33 8.17
N ARG A 45 15.82 3.76 7.81
CA ARG A 45 17.07 3.20 8.38
C ARG A 45 17.22 3.45 9.87
N MET A 46 16.52 4.46 10.39
CA MET A 46 16.56 4.82 11.81
C MET A 46 15.56 4.03 12.67
N VAL A 47 14.53 3.40 12.07
CA VAL A 47 13.52 2.61 12.80
C VAL A 47 14.18 1.54 13.67
N GLY A 48 13.82 1.52 14.95
CA GLY A 48 14.36 0.58 15.96
C GLY A 48 15.83 0.79 16.33
N ARG A 49 16.47 1.92 15.93
CA ARG A 49 17.89 2.24 16.21
C ARG A 49 18.08 3.64 16.77
N THR A 50 17.00 4.35 17.08
CA THR A 50 17.04 5.73 17.56
C THR A 50 17.28 5.79 19.08
N PRO A 51 18.02 6.79 19.59
CA PRO A 51 18.00 7.14 21.01
C PRO A 51 16.64 7.73 21.40
N ALA A 52 16.32 7.78 22.69
CA ALA A 52 15.03 8.21 23.20
C ALA A 52 14.55 9.61 22.70
N ARG A 53 15.50 10.48 22.35
CA ARG A 53 15.22 11.82 21.83
C ARG A 53 14.74 11.81 20.36
N ILE A 54 14.95 10.74 19.62
CA ILE A 54 14.57 10.66 18.21
C ILE A 54 13.51 9.57 18.04
N SER A 55 12.39 9.90 17.41
CA SER A 55 11.35 8.95 17.05
C SER A 55 11.21 8.85 15.53
N ALA A 56 11.27 7.63 14.99
CA ALA A 56 10.90 7.36 13.61
C ALA A 56 9.43 6.93 13.59
N ILE A 57 8.57 7.75 12.98
CA ILE A 57 7.12 7.59 12.94
C ILE A 57 6.62 7.36 11.52
N ARG A 58 5.48 6.65 11.41
CA ARG A 58 4.71 6.56 10.18
C ARG A 58 3.60 7.60 10.23
N PRO A 59 3.64 8.65 9.39
CA PRO A 59 2.63 9.71 9.41
C PRO A 59 1.26 9.25 8.92
N LEU A 60 1.21 8.12 8.22
CA LEU A 60 0.00 7.48 7.74
C LEU A 60 -0.20 6.15 8.47
N LYS A 61 -1.44 5.83 8.80
CA LYS A 61 -1.84 4.55 9.39
C LYS A 61 -3.16 4.11 8.77
N ASN A 62 -3.21 2.85 8.30
CA ASN A 62 -4.42 2.30 7.67
C ASN A 62 -4.99 3.21 6.57
N GLY A 63 -4.11 3.73 5.70
CA GLY A 63 -4.47 4.57 4.57
C GLY A 63 -4.86 6.02 4.91
N VAL A 64 -4.87 6.42 6.19
CA VAL A 64 -5.27 7.78 6.61
C VAL A 64 -4.16 8.51 7.35
N ILE A 65 -4.26 9.85 7.39
CA ILE A 65 -3.30 10.70 8.10
C ILE A 65 -3.47 10.50 9.61
N ALA A 66 -2.42 9.99 10.25
CA ALA A 66 -2.33 9.84 11.70
C ALA A 66 -1.59 11.02 12.35
N ASP A 67 -0.64 11.63 11.61
CA ASP A 67 0.13 12.80 12.04
C ASP A 67 0.18 13.81 10.87
N PHE A 68 -0.53 14.92 11.03
CA PHE A 68 -0.70 15.93 9.98
C PHE A 68 0.63 16.65 9.68
N ASP A 69 1.34 17.11 10.70
CA ASP A 69 2.57 17.88 10.55
C ASP A 69 3.69 17.04 9.92
N ALA A 70 3.78 15.78 10.32
CA ALA A 70 4.73 14.84 9.73
C ALA A 70 4.36 14.50 8.28
N THR A 71 3.05 14.38 7.94
CA THR A 71 2.58 14.17 6.56
C THR A 71 2.90 15.36 5.67
N GLU A 72 2.61 16.58 6.15
CA GLU A 72 2.95 17.82 5.42
C GLU A 72 4.46 17.90 5.14
N ALA A 73 5.27 17.68 6.17
CA ALA A 73 6.73 17.72 6.05
C ALA A 73 7.25 16.67 5.06
N MET A 74 6.68 15.45 5.11
CA MET A 74 7.00 14.36 4.18
C MET A 74 6.65 14.74 2.74
N LEU A 75 5.43 15.18 2.47
CA LEU A 75 4.98 15.62 1.14
C LEU A 75 5.84 16.75 0.62
N LYS A 76 6.12 17.76 1.45
CA LYS A 76 6.99 18.89 1.10
C LYS A 76 8.40 18.44 0.72
N HIS A 77 8.96 17.46 1.45
CA HIS A 77 10.25 16.88 1.12
C HIS A 77 10.21 16.17 -0.24
N PHE A 78 9.20 15.34 -0.49
CA PHE A 78 9.05 14.57 -1.73
C PHE A 78 8.82 15.47 -2.95
N ILE A 79 7.97 16.48 -2.83
CA ILE A 79 7.75 17.47 -3.89
C ILE A 79 9.06 18.17 -4.26
N ARG A 80 9.82 18.63 -3.27
CA ARG A 80 11.12 19.28 -3.49
C ARG A 80 12.12 18.35 -4.17
N LYS A 81 12.15 17.08 -3.78
CA LYS A 81 13.02 16.07 -4.37
C LYS A 81 12.69 15.82 -5.83
N CYS A 82 11.41 15.82 -6.20
CA CYS A 82 10.95 15.64 -7.58
C CYS A 82 11.15 16.92 -8.45
N GLN A 83 11.17 18.12 -7.84
CA GLN A 83 11.29 19.40 -8.56
C GLN A 83 12.36 20.35 -7.99
N PRO A 84 13.63 19.94 -7.90
CA PRO A 84 14.67 20.70 -7.20
C PRO A 84 14.96 22.09 -7.77
N ARG A 85 14.65 22.34 -9.07
CA ARG A 85 14.92 23.62 -9.77
C ARG A 85 13.69 24.50 -9.97
N ARG A 86 12.49 24.06 -9.56
CA ARG A 86 11.22 24.75 -9.81
C ARG A 86 10.45 25.02 -8.52
N TRP A 87 11.15 25.44 -7.47
CA TRP A 87 10.55 25.75 -6.17
C TRP A 87 9.49 26.88 -6.21
N LEU A 88 9.47 27.68 -7.30
CA LEU A 88 8.45 28.71 -7.55
C LEU A 88 7.22 28.18 -8.32
N VAL A 89 7.27 26.93 -8.82
CA VAL A 89 6.15 26.34 -9.55
C VAL A 89 5.41 25.37 -8.62
N HIS A 90 4.22 25.76 -8.24
CA HIS A 90 3.33 24.92 -7.46
C HIS A 90 2.66 23.88 -8.38
N PRO A 91 2.84 22.58 -8.16
CA PRO A 91 2.23 21.57 -9.03
C PRO A 91 0.73 21.39 -8.75
N ARG A 92 -0.06 21.05 -9.77
CA ARG A 92 -1.35 20.40 -9.59
C ARG A 92 -1.09 18.94 -9.21
N MET A 93 -1.86 18.42 -8.27
CA MET A 93 -1.71 17.05 -7.75
C MET A 93 -2.99 16.28 -7.88
N VAL A 94 -2.87 14.97 -8.16
CA VAL A 94 -3.90 13.98 -7.93
C VAL A 94 -3.33 12.99 -6.92
N ILE A 95 -4.08 12.73 -5.86
CA ILE A 95 -3.67 11.84 -4.76
C ILE A 95 -4.67 10.68 -4.67
N GLY A 96 -4.15 9.46 -4.68
CA GLY A 96 -4.91 8.26 -4.36
C GLY A 96 -5.25 8.22 -2.87
N VAL A 97 -6.48 7.87 -2.55
CA VAL A 97 -6.95 7.66 -1.17
C VAL A 97 -7.82 6.42 -1.08
N PRO A 98 -7.87 5.72 0.06
CA PRO A 98 -8.78 4.60 0.25
C PRO A 98 -10.24 5.00 0.05
N SER A 99 -11.04 4.09 -0.51
CA SER A 99 -12.46 4.37 -0.83
C SER A 99 -13.35 4.61 0.38
N GLY A 100 -12.95 4.10 1.55
CA GLY A 100 -13.73 4.19 2.80
C GLY A 100 -13.42 5.40 3.67
N ILE A 101 -12.65 6.40 3.20
CA ILE A 101 -12.28 7.55 4.03
C ILE A 101 -13.44 8.54 4.21
N THR A 102 -13.46 9.17 5.38
CA THR A 102 -14.42 10.23 5.71
C THR A 102 -14.11 11.55 4.98
N GLU A 103 -15.10 12.43 4.85
CA GLU A 103 -14.90 13.79 4.30
C GLU A 103 -13.84 14.62 5.08
N VAL A 104 -13.69 14.34 6.38
CA VAL A 104 -12.68 15.01 7.21
C VAL A 104 -11.28 14.53 6.83
N GLU A 105 -11.10 13.23 6.67
CA GLU A 105 -9.83 12.62 6.24
C GLU A 105 -9.48 13.06 4.81
N ARG A 106 -10.46 13.11 3.90
CA ARG A 106 -10.31 13.62 2.53
C ARG A 106 -9.79 15.07 2.53
N ARG A 107 -10.40 15.93 3.33
CA ARG A 107 -9.95 17.34 3.49
C ARG A 107 -8.55 17.42 4.09
N ALA A 108 -8.22 16.59 5.08
CA ALA A 108 -6.90 16.56 5.68
C ALA A 108 -5.79 16.26 4.64
N VAL A 109 -6.04 15.31 3.71
CA VAL A 109 -5.10 15.02 2.61
C VAL A 109 -4.94 16.24 1.67
N GLN A 110 -6.05 16.89 1.28
CA GLN A 110 -6.00 18.08 0.44
C GLN A 110 -5.27 19.23 1.13
N ASP A 111 -5.51 19.46 2.41
CA ASP A 111 -4.89 20.53 3.18
C ASP A 111 -3.38 20.27 3.37
N ALA A 112 -2.99 19.03 3.68
CA ALA A 112 -1.58 18.64 3.76
C ALA A 112 -0.85 18.86 2.42
N ALA A 113 -1.47 18.51 1.29
CA ALA A 113 -0.91 18.71 -0.04
C ALA A 113 -0.76 20.22 -0.37
N ARG A 114 -1.77 21.04 -0.06
CA ARG A 114 -1.71 22.50 -0.26
C ARG A 114 -0.63 23.14 0.59
N GLN A 115 -0.53 22.78 1.86
CA GLN A 115 0.51 23.28 2.77
C GLN A 115 1.91 22.81 2.35
N ALA A 116 2.01 21.62 1.76
CA ALA A 116 3.25 21.11 1.18
C ALA A 116 3.64 21.84 -0.13
N GLY A 117 2.74 22.63 -0.74
CA GLY A 117 3.02 23.49 -1.88
C GLY A 117 2.27 23.15 -3.16
N ALA A 118 1.22 22.35 -3.13
CA ALA A 118 0.31 22.19 -4.27
C ALA A 118 -0.51 23.47 -4.50
N TRP A 119 -0.71 23.87 -5.77
CA TRP A 119 -1.64 24.96 -6.06
C TRP A 119 -3.09 24.46 -6.15
N ASP A 120 -3.27 23.21 -6.55
CA ASP A 120 -4.56 22.53 -6.65
C ASP A 120 -4.37 21.02 -6.38
N THR A 121 -5.37 20.39 -5.75
CA THR A 121 -5.31 18.98 -5.35
C THR A 121 -6.65 18.32 -5.59
N ASP A 122 -6.66 17.38 -6.53
CA ASP A 122 -7.76 16.45 -6.77
C ASP A 122 -7.49 15.12 -6.03
N ILE A 123 -8.54 14.39 -5.77
CA ILE A 123 -8.50 13.09 -5.11
C ILE A 123 -9.19 12.05 -5.98
N ILE A 124 -8.60 10.87 -6.04
CA ILE A 124 -9.18 9.69 -6.69
C ILE A 124 -9.15 8.50 -5.72
N ASP A 125 -10.17 7.64 -5.78
CA ASP A 125 -10.18 6.43 -4.98
C ASP A 125 -9.08 5.46 -5.45
N GLU A 126 -8.32 4.90 -4.51
CA GLU A 126 -7.18 3.99 -4.79
C GLU A 126 -7.54 2.85 -5.73
N PRO A 127 -8.66 2.10 -5.55
CA PRO A 127 -8.98 1.01 -6.46
C PRO A 127 -9.30 1.49 -7.89
N MET A 128 -9.89 2.68 -8.07
CA MET A 128 -10.06 3.26 -9.39
C MET A 128 -8.71 3.62 -10.02
N ALA A 129 -7.83 4.26 -9.25
CA ALA A 129 -6.48 4.58 -9.71
C ALA A 129 -5.69 3.31 -10.03
N ALA A 130 -5.76 2.28 -9.17
CA ALA A 130 -5.10 1.00 -9.40
C ALA A 130 -5.58 0.34 -10.71
N ALA A 131 -6.88 0.34 -10.98
CA ALA A 131 -7.45 -0.21 -12.20
C ALA A 131 -7.00 0.55 -13.46
N ILE A 132 -7.02 1.88 -13.43
CA ILE A 132 -6.50 2.74 -14.52
C ILE A 132 -4.99 2.48 -14.72
N GLY A 133 -4.25 2.38 -13.64
CA GLY A 133 -2.81 2.11 -13.67
C GLY A 133 -2.47 0.73 -14.22
N ALA A 134 -3.25 -0.28 -13.88
CA ALA A 134 -3.16 -1.63 -14.39
C ALA A 134 -3.66 -1.78 -15.85
N ASN A 135 -4.05 -0.68 -16.52
CA ASN A 135 -4.61 -0.65 -17.89
C ASN A 135 -5.92 -1.46 -18.05
N LEU A 136 -6.72 -1.58 -17.01
CA LEU A 136 -8.05 -2.17 -17.16
C LEU A 136 -8.95 -1.23 -17.97
N PRO A 137 -9.84 -1.76 -18.83
CA PRO A 137 -10.73 -0.95 -19.65
C PRO A 137 -11.91 -0.42 -18.83
N VAL A 138 -11.63 0.44 -17.85
CA VAL A 138 -12.60 0.94 -16.86
C VAL A 138 -13.77 1.72 -17.47
N ALA A 139 -13.59 2.32 -18.66
CA ALA A 139 -14.62 3.10 -19.35
C ALA A 139 -15.61 2.23 -20.16
N GLU A 140 -15.27 0.97 -20.40
CA GLU A 140 -16.11 0.04 -21.16
C GLU A 140 -17.28 -0.50 -20.32
N PRO A 141 -18.42 -0.92 -20.97
CA PRO A 141 -19.56 -1.50 -20.28
C PRO A 141 -19.32 -2.98 -19.93
N VAL A 142 -18.23 -3.26 -19.21
CA VAL A 142 -17.84 -4.60 -18.76
C VAL A 142 -17.31 -4.54 -17.34
N GLY A 143 -17.54 -5.60 -16.56
CA GLY A 143 -17.04 -5.73 -15.18
C GLY A 143 -15.55 -5.95 -15.15
N ASN A 144 -14.80 -5.09 -14.46
CA ASN A 144 -13.38 -5.21 -14.18
C ASN A 144 -13.18 -5.22 -12.67
N MET A 145 -12.63 -6.29 -12.12
CA MET A 145 -12.34 -6.41 -10.69
C MET A 145 -10.87 -6.19 -10.40
N ILE A 146 -10.59 -5.27 -9.49
CA ILE A 146 -9.26 -4.96 -8.97
C ILE A 146 -9.24 -5.23 -7.46
N VAL A 147 -8.14 -5.81 -6.97
CA VAL A 147 -7.84 -5.99 -5.55
C VAL A 147 -6.50 -5.34 -5.30
N ASP A 148 -6.51 -4.20 -4.65
CA ASP A 148 -5.29 -3.47 -4.27
C ASP A 148 -4.95 -3.75 -2.81
N ILE A 149 -3.83 -4.43 -2.58
CA ILE A 149 -3.37 -4.82 -1.25
C ILE A 149 -2.14 -3.99 -0.90
N GLY A 150 -2.36 -2.94 -0.14
CA GLY A 150 -1.33 -2.00 0.28
C GLY A 150 -0.51 -2.46 1.50
N GLY A 151 0.05 -1.47 2.22
CA GLY A 151 0.68 -1.70 3.53
C GLY A 151 -0.35 -1.81 4.65
N GLY A 152 -1.29 -0.87 4.72
CA GLY A 152 -2.27 -0.77 5.80
C GLY A 152 -3.72 -1.02 5.40
N THR A 153 -4.03 -1.11 4.10
CA THR A 153 -5.39 -1.30 3.58
C THR A 153 -5.43 -2.31 2.45
N THR A 154 -6.53 -3.03 2.35
CA THR A 154 -6.93 -3.80 1.16
C THR A 154 -8.19 -3.17 0.61
N GLU A 155 -8.11 -2.74 -0.66
CA GLU A 155 -9.19 -2.09 -1.39
C GLU A 155 -9.63 -2.98 -2.55
N ILE A 156 -10.93 -3.24 -2.66
CA ILE A 156 -11.49 -4.06 -3.72
C ILE A 156 -12.58 -3.26 -4.43
N ALA A 157 -12.57 -3.26 -5.75
CA ALA A 157 -13.65 -2.68 -6.52
C ALA A 157 -13.96 -3.47 -7.80
N VAL A 158 -15.23 -3.49 -8.16
CA VAL A 158 -15.71 -3.87 -9.49
C VAL A 158 -16.15 -2.59 -10.21
N ILE A 159 -15.53 -2.34 -11.36
CA ILE A 159 -15.60 -1.08 -12.10
C ILE A 159 -16.18 -1.34 -13.48
N SER A 160 -17.11 -0.49 -13.91
CA SER A 160 -17.69 -0.49 -15.25
C SER A 160 -18.15 0.92 -15.63
N LEU A 161 -18.08 1.30 -16.91
CA LEU A 161 -18.49 2.61 -17.43
C LEU A 161 -17.92 3.81 -16.66
N GLY A 162 -16.67 3.70 -16.20
CA GLY A 162 -15.96 4.73 -15.45
C GLY A 162 -16.44 4.92 -14.00
N GLY A 163 -17.32 4.04 -13.51
CA GLY A 163 -17.84 4.07 -12.14
C GLY A 163 -17.57 2.80 -11.35
N ILE A 164 -17.50 2.93 -10.03
CA ILE A 164 -17.40 1.81 -9.11
C ILE A 164 -18.81 1.26 -8.87
N CYS A 165 -19.03 -0.01 -9.20
CA CYS A 165 -20.35 -0.69 -9.11
C CYS A 165 -20.48 -1.51 -7.82
N ALA A 166 -19.38 -2.08 -7.33
CA ALA A 166 -19.28 -2.73 -6.03
C ALA A 166 -17.91 -2.43 -5.46
N GLN A 167 -17.80 -2.27 -4.14
CA GLN A 167 -16.52 -2.04 -3.47
C GLN A 167 -16.55 -2.54 -2.04
N ALA A 168 -15.37 -2.90 -1.56
CA ALA A 168 -15.11 -3.18 -0.15
C ALA A 168 -13.71 -2.68 0.24
N SER A 169 -13.56 -2.30 1.49
CA SER A 169 -12.32 -1.81 2.07
C SER A 169 -12.11 -2.41 3.45
N MET A 170 -10.90 -2.84 3.76
CA MET A 170 -10.53 -3.28 5.11
C MET A 170 -9.14 -2.81 5.51
N ARG A 171 -8.93 -2.70 6.83
CA ARG A 171 -7.64 -2.32 7.44
C ARG A 171 -6.83 -3.57 7.82
N ILE A 172 -6.75 -4.53 6.90
CA ILE A 172 -5.92 -5.73 7.00
C ILE A 172 -5.15 -5.84 5.70
N ALA A 173 -3.81 -5.75 5.78
CA ALA A 173 -2.92 -5.78 4.63
C ALA A 173 -1.49 -6.20 5.03
N GLY A 174 -0.47 -5.60 4.42
CA GLY A 174 0.92 -5.98 4.63
C GLY A 174 1.44 -5.80 6.06
N GLU A 175 0.96 -4.79 6.80
CA GLU A 175 1.38 -4.52 8.19
C GLU A 175 0.80 -5.55 9.16
N GLU A 176 -0.47 -5.97 9.00
CA GLU A 176 -1.08 -7.02 9.79
C GLU A 176 -0.41 -8.38 9.57
N MET A 177 0.06 -8.65 8.35
CA MET A 177 0.89 -9.83 8.09
C MET A 177 2.23 -9.75 8.84
N ASP A 178 2.86 -8.58 8.90
CA ASP A 178 4.08 -8.37 9.68
C ASP A 178 3.84 -8.55 11.18
N GLU A 179 2.75 -8.00 11.72
CA GLU A 179 2.36 -8.16 13.11
C GLU A 179 2.08 -9.63 13.47
N ALA A 180 1.42 -10.36 12.57
CA ALA A 180 1.15 -11.79 12.73
C ALA A 180 2.45 -12.61 12.79
N ILE A 181 3.41 -12.34 11.90
CA ILE A 181 4.74 -12.98 11.91
C ILE A 181 5.49 -12.65 13.21
N SER A 182 5.53 -11.39 13.62
CA SER A 182 6.21 -10.98 14.85
C SER A 182 5.60 -11.64 16.08
N SER A 183 4.29 -11.71 16.15
CA SER A 183 3.53 -12.36 17.23
C SER A 183 3.78 -13.86 17.28
N PHE A 184 3.79 -14.53 16.11
CA PHE A 184 4.11 -15.95 15.98
C PHE A 184 5.52 -16.24 16.50
N ILE A 185 6.53 -15.52 16.03
CA ILE A 185 7.94 -15.73 16.44
C ILE A 185 8.10 -15.47 17.94
N ARG A 186 7.41 -14.47 18.47
CA ARG A 186 7.43 -14.19 19.91
C ARG A 186 6.82 -15.31 20.74
N ARG A 187 5.70 -15.86 20.28
CA ARG A 187 4.97 -16.92 21.00
C ARG A 187 5.70 -18.27 20.94
N GLU A 188 6.12 -18.69 19.73
CA GLU A 188 6.68 -20.04 19.53
C GLU A 188 8.16 -20.13 19.94
N PHE A 189 8.94 -19.05 19.75
CA PHE A 189 10.40 -19.07 19.95
C PHE A 189 10.88 -18.23 21.12
N ASN A 190 9.97 -17.50 21.81
CA ASN A 190 10.31 -16.48 22.81
C ASN A 190 11.33 -15.45 22.30
N LEU A 191 11.28 -15.13 21.00
CA LEU A 191 12.24 -14.24 20.35
C LEU A 191 11.57 -12.92 19.98
N PHE A 192 12.16 -11.81 20.41
CA PHE A 192 11.74 -10.47 19.99
C PHE A 192 12.60 -10.03 18.80
N ILE A 193 11.90 -9.72 17.70
CA ILE A 193 12.50 -9.20 16.47
C ILE A 193 11.95 -7.81 16.16
N GLY A 194 12.74 -7.01 15.45
CA GLY A 194 12.30 -5.68 15.02
C GLY A 194 11.51 -5.72 13.71
N GLU A 195 10.72 -4.68 13.48
CA GLU A 195 9.84 -4.47 12.32
C GLU A 195 10.56 -4.74 10.98
N SER A 196 11.76 -4.17 10.79
CA SER A 196 12.55 -4.41 9.56
C SER A 196 12.95 -5.87 9.34
N THR A 197 13.09 -6.66 10.43
CA THR A 197 13.39 -8.09 10.32
C THR A 197 12.13 -8.85 9.93
N THR A 198 11.00 -8.50 10.51
CA THR A 198 9.69 -9.09 10.21
C THR A 198 9.31 -8.88 8.74
N GLU A 199 9.42 -7.64 8.24
CA GLU A 199 9.17 -7.32 6.82
C GLU A 199 10.08 -8.17 5.90
N LYS A 200 11.36 -8.32 6.24
CA LYS A 200 12.30 -9.17 5.47
C LYS A 200 11.88 -10.64 5.44
N ILE A 201 11.39 -11.18 6.54
CA ILE A 201 10.90 -12.56 6.61
C ILE A 201 9.72 -12.72 5.66
N LYS A 202 8.71 -11.84 5.73
CA LYS A 202 7.55 -11.83 4.84
C LYS A 202 7.96 -11.81 3.37
N LEU A 203 8.83 -10.86 3.00
CA LEU A 203 9.27 -10.69 1.62
C LEU A 203 10.11 -11.86 1.09
N ARG A 204 10.88 -12.54 1.96
CA ARG A 204 11.80 -13.58 1.53
C ARG A 204 11.16 -14.96 1.49
N ILE A 205 10.43 -15.34 2.54
CA ILE A 205 9.89 -16.71 2.70
C ILE A 205 8.38 -16.74 2.95
N GLY A 206 7.69 -15.58 2.94
CA GLY A 206 6.22 -15.52 3.05
C GLY A 206 5.54 -16.13 1.84
N SER A 207 4.47 -16.88 2.07
CA SER A 207 3.61 -17.42 1.02
C SER A 207 2.18 -17.62 1.54
N ALA A 208 1.20 -17.40 0.66
CA ALA A 208 -0.21 -17.65 0.97
C ALA A 208 -0.67 -19.07 0.60
N TYR A 209 0.07 -19.74 -0.27
CA TYR A 209 -0.26 -21.06 -0.79
C TYR A 209 0.94 -22.00 -0.67
N PRO A 210 0.76 -23.32 -0.49
CA PRO A 210 1.85 -24.30 -0.42
C PRO A 210 2.77 -24.18 -1.63
N GLN A 211 4.08 -24.14 -1.38
CA GLN A 211 5.10 -24.08 -2.42
C GLN A 211 5.68 -25.47 -2.68
N ALA A 212 6.17 -25.70 -3.90
CA ALA A 212 6.79 -26.98 -4.26
C ALA A 212 8.03 -27.30 -3.41
N GLU A 213 8.77 -26.26 -3.03
CA GLU A 213 9.93 -26.36 -2.13
C GLU A 213 9.77 -25.36 -0.99
N GLU A 214 9.85 -25.83 0.25
CA GLU A 214 9.80 -24.97 1.43
C GLU A 214 11.19 -24.38 1.70
N GLU A 215 11.23 -23.06 1.83
CA GLU A 215 12.46 -22.33 2.14
C GLU A 215 12.65 -22.17 3.65
N THR A 216 13.90 -21.96 4.07
CA THR A 216 14.23 -21.64 5.46
C THR A 216 15.04 -20.36 5.54
N MET A 217 14.97 -19.66 6.67
CA MET A 217 15.70 -18.44 6.93
C MET A 217 16.23 -18.41 8.36
N GLU A 218 17.52 -18.04 8.54
CA GLU A 218 18.06 -17.72 9.86
C GLU A 218 17.57 -16.32 10.27
N VAL A 219 16.98 -16.24 11.46
CA VAL A 219 16.44 -15.01 12.05
C VAL A 219 17.13 -14.76 13.39
N ARG A 220 17.56 -13.51 13.61
CA ARG A 220 18.23 -13.09 14.83
C ARG A 220 17.40 -12.06 15.58
N GLY A 221 17.34 -12.21 16.89
CA GLY A 221 16.60 -11.32 17.76
C GLY A 221 17.09 -11.38 19.20
N LYS A 222 16.28 -10.83 20.11
CA LYS A 222 16.51 -10.86 21.54
C LYS A 222 15.64 -11.93 22.18
N ASP A 223 16.27 -12.90 22.84
CA ASP A 223 15.56 -13.92 23.64
C ASP A 223 14.87 -13.23 24.82
N LEU A 224 13.57 -13.43 24.95
CA LEU A 224 12.76 -12.78 25.96
C LEU A 224 12.95 -13.36 27.38
N LEU A 225 13.47 -14.59 27.48
CA LEU A 225 13.71 -15.25 28.78
C LEU A 225 15.06 -14.84 29.36
N THR A 226 16.09 -14.79 28.53
CA THR A 226 17.47 -14.52 28.97
C THR A 226 17.91 -13.08 28.74
N GLY A 227 17.22 -12.35 27.85
CA GLY A 227 17.61 -11.00 27.43
C GLY A 227 18.80 -10.96 26.45
N LEU A 228 19.37 -12.10 26.08
CA LEU A 228 20.56 -12.21 25.22
C LEU A 228 20.19 -12.33 23.73
N PRO A 229 21.12 -11.99 22.81
CA PRO A 229 20.94 -12.29 21.39
C PRO A 229 20.80 -13.80 21.14
N LYS A 230 19.87 -14.17 20.26
CA LYS A 230 19.57 -15.56 19.88
C LYS A 230 19.27 -15.64 18.39
N SER A 231 19.66 -16.75 17.75
CA SER A 231 19.28 -17.08 16.39
C SER A 231 18.33 -18.28 16.38
N ILE A 232 17.39 -18.28 15.45
CA ILE A 232 16.51 -19.40 15.13
C ILE A 232 16.52 -19.64 13.62
N ILE A 233 16.12 -20.83 13.19
CA ILE A 233 15.79 -21.13 11.80
C ILE A 233 14.28 -21.25 11.73
N ILE A 234 13.65 -20.57 10.76
CA ILE A 234 12.24 -20.58 10.52
C ILE A 234 11.96 -20.95 9.06
N SER A 235 10.89 -21.69 8.81
CA SER A 235 10.48 -22.17 7.48
C SER A 235 9.37 -21.31 6.87
N SER A 236 9.25 -21.38 5.54
CA SER A 236 8.11 -20.77 4.80
C SER A 236 6.77 -21.39 5.20
N HIS A 237 6.73 -22.65 5.59
CA HIS A 237 5.52 -23.30 6.13
C HIS A 237 5.06 -22.62 7.42
N GLU A 238 5.96 -22.39 8.38
CA GLU A 238 5.63 -21.73 9.65
C GLU A 238 5.19 -20.27 9.44
N ILE A 239 5.80 -19.56 8.46
CA ILE A 239 5.37 -18.21 8.12
C ILE A 239 3.99 -18.20 7.47
N ARG A 240 3.68 -19.16 6.59
CA ARG A 240 2.35 -19.32 5.99
C ARG A 240 1.28 -19.55 7.06
N GLU A 241 1.56 -20.40 8.05
CA GLU A 241 0.66 -20.57 9.20
C GLU A 241 0.48 -19.28 10.00
N ALA A 242 1.58 -18.55 10.24
CA ALA A 242 1.54 -17.29 10.98
C ALA A 242 0.64 -16.23 10.33
N ILE A 243 0.66 -16.11 9.00
CA ILE A 243 -0.13 -15.10 8.24
C ILE A 243 -1.48 -15.63 7.76
N SER A 244 -1.88 -16.84 8.14
CA SER A 244 -3.11 -17.47 7.63
C SER A 244 -4.38 -16.65 7.93
N GLU A 245 -4.46 -16.04 9.10
CA GLU A 245 -5.62 -15.25 9.52
C GLU A 245 -5.78 -13.97 8.67
N PRO A 246 -4.78 -13.06 8.55
CA PRO A 246 -4.92 -11.88 7.69
C PRO A 246 -5.12 -12.24 6.22
N VAL A 247 -4.49 -13.31 5.72
CA VAL A 247 -4.69 -13.77 4.33
C VAL A 247 -6.11 -14.28 4.11
N ALA A 248 -6.66 -15.08 5.04
CA ALA A 248 -8.04 -15.56 4.97
C ALA A 248 -9.04 -14.40 4.98
N ALA A 249 -8.80 -13.37 5.78
CA ALA A 249 -9.65 -12.17 5.80
C ALA A 249 -9.68 -11.44 4.45
N ILE A 250 -8.52 -11.35 3.75
CA ILE A 250 -8.46 -10.77 2.40
C ILE A 250 -9.27 -11.61 1.41
N VAL A 251 -9.14 -12.93 1.45
CA VAL A 251 -9.89 -13.85 0.57
C VAL A 251 -11.39 -13.72 0.81
N GLU A 252 -11.81 -13.62 2.07
CA GLU A 252 -13.23 -13.46 2.41
C GLU A 252 -13.78 -12.12 1.89
N LEU A 253 -13.02 -11.03 2.01
CA LEU A 253 -13.42 -9.73 1.45
C LEU A 253 -13.60 -9.78 -0.08
N VAL A 254 -12.77 -10.57 -0.78
CA VAL A 254 -12.93 -10.80 -2.23
C VAL A 254 -14.27 -11.49 -2.51
N LYS A 255 -14.62 -12.53 -1.74
CA LYS A 255 -15.88 -13.27 -1.88
C LYS A 255 -17.11 -12.38 -1.57
N GLU A 256 -17.05 -11.61 -0.48
CA GLU A 256 -18.11 -10.65 -0.12
C GLU A 256 -18.34 -9.59 -1.22
N THR A 257 -17.24 -9.11 -1.82
CA THR A 257 -17.36 -8.13 -2.92
C THR A 257 -17.98 -8.78 -4.17
N LEU A 258 -17.63 -10.01 -4.49
CA LEU A 258 -18.25 -10.76 -5.59
C LEU A 258 -19.74 -11.01 -5.35
N ASP A 259 -20.11 -11.38 -4.12
CA ASP A 259 -21.53 -11.62 -3.72
C ASP A 259 -22.38 -10.33 -3.85
N SER A 260 -21.81 -9.17 -3.55
CA SER A 260 -22.46 -7.87 -3.69
C SER A 260 -22.47 -7.31 -5.12
N THR A 261 -21.75 -7.95 -6.04
CA THR A 261 -21.59 -7.50 -7.43
C THR A 261 -22.84 -7.85 -8.26
N PRO A 262 -23.36 -6.93 -9.11
CA PRO A 262 -24.44 -7.23 -10.03
C PRO A 262 -24.14 -8.45 -10.91
N PRO A 263 -25.13 -9.32 -11.19
CA PRO A 263 -24.90 -10.61 -11.86
C PRO A 263 -24.19 -10.52 -13.22
N GLU A 264 -24.50 -9.52 -14.04
CA GLU A 264 -23.86 -9.32 -15.34
C GLU A 264 -22.38 -8.98 -15.19
N LEU A 265 -22.04 -8.13 -14.23
CA LEU A 265 -20.64 -7.76 -13.95
C LEU A 265 -19.87 -8.90 -13.29
N ALA A 266 -20.53 -9.69 -12.44
CA ALA A 266 -19.93 -10.90 -11.86
C ALA A 266 -19.61 -11.93 -12.96
N ALA A 267 -20.47 -12.10 -13.95
CA ALA A 267 -20.22 -12.96 -15.11
C ALA A 267 -19.03 -12.44 -15.95
N ASP A 268 -18.88 -11.12 -16.10
CA ASP A 268 -17.71 -10.54 -16.76
C ASP A 268 -16.43 -10.83 -15.99
N VAL A 269 -16.42 -10.64 -14.65
CA VAL A 269 -15.28 -10.94 -13.79
C VAL A 269 -14.89 -12.42 -13.85
N MET A 270 -15.88 -13.33 -13.88
CA MET A 270 -15.62 -14.77 -14.02
C MET A 270 -14.85 -15.11 -15.31
N ASN A 271 -15.15 -14.38 -16.42
CA ASN A 271 -14.48 -14.58 -17.70
C ASN A 271 -13.14 -13.85 -17.84
N ARG A 272 -13.02 -12.65 -17.26
CA ARG A 272 -11.87 -11.75 -17.42
C ARG A 272 -10.84 -11.95 -16.30
N GLY A 273 -11.28 -12.46 -15.15
CA GLY A 273 -10.47 -12.65 -13.97
C GLY A 273 -10.41 -11.44 -13.04
N ILE A 274 -9.73 -11.65 -11.92
CA ILE A 274 -9.44 -10.65 -10.89
C ILE A 274 -8.00 -10.18 -11.06
N VAL A 275 -7.77 -8.88 -10.99
CA VAL A 275 -6.41 -8.30 -11.07
C VAL A 275 -5.95 -7.87 -9.68
N LEU A 276 -4.75 -8.31 -9.28
CA LEU A 276 -4.12 -7.93 -8.02
C LEU A 276 -3.14 -6.78 -8.23
N ALA A 277 -3.25 -5.74 -7.41
CA ALA A 277 -2.34 -4.60 -7.34
C ALA A 277 -1.82 -4.41 -5.91
N GLY A 278 -0.94 -3.42 -5.71
CA GLY A 278 -0.30 -3.15 -4.44
C GLY A 278 0.83 -4.11 -4.07
N GLY A 279 1.49 -3.82 -2.95
CA GLY A 279 2.64 -4.61 -2.50
C GLY A 279 2.27 -6.01 -2.01
N GLY A 280 1.06 -6.19 -1.47
CA GLY A 280 0.54 -7.47 -1.02
C GLY A 280 0.29 -8.46 -2.15
N ALA A 281 0.04 -7.97 -3.38
CA ALA A 281 -0.08 -8.81 -4.57
C ALA A 281 1.19 -9.64 -4.87
N LEU A 282 2.33 -9.23 -4.33
CA LEU A 282 3.60 -9.94 -4.47
C LEU A 282 3.79 -11.06 -3.45
N LEU A 283 2.86 -11.27 -2.52
CA LEU A 283 2.90 -12.42 -1.62
C LEU A 283 2.73 -13.70 -2.43
N ARG A 284 3.72 -14.59 -2.35
CA ARG A 284 3.77 -15.80 -3.18
C ARG A 284 2.52 -16.65 -3.00
N GLY A 285 1.88 -17.02 -4.11
CA GLY A 285 0.73 -17.91 -4.14
C GLY A 285 -0.58 -17.28 -3.65
N LEU A 286 -0.64 -15.97 -3.42
CA LEU A 286 -1.90 -15.30 -3.08
C LEU A 286 -2.89 -15.35 -4.25
N ASP A 287 -2.41 -15.18 -5.47
CA ASP A 287 -3.15 -15.36 -6.71
C ASP A 287 -3.73 -16.77 -6.82
N GLN A 288 -2.92 -17.79 -6.52
CA GLN A 288 -3.34 -19.18 -6.53
C GLN A 288 -4.40 -19.47 -5.44
N LEU A 289 -4.22 -18.93 -4.24
CA LEU A 289 -5.17 -19.10 -3.15
C LEU A 289 -6.52 -18.46 -3.49
N ILE A 290 -6.53 -17.21 -3.93
CA ILE A 290 -7.78 -16.52 -4.30
C ILE A 290 -8.46 -17.26 -5.47
N SER A 291 -7.70 -17.71 -6.48
CA SER A 291 -8.25 -18.48 -7.60
C SER A 291 -8.85 -19.81 -7.14
N ALA A 292 -8.19 -20.52 -6.24
CA ALA A 292 -8.71 -21.80 -5.69
C ALA A 292 -9.99 -21.61 -4.85
N GLU A 293 -10.11 -20.49 -4.15
CA GLU A 293 -11.21 -20.18 -3.26
C GLU A 293 -12.43 -19.54 -3.96
N THR A 294 -12.24 -18.97 -5.16
CA THR A 294 -13.30 -18.29 -5.92
C THR A 294 -13.66 -18.99 -7.23
N ASP A 295 -12.84 -19.95 -7.68
CA ASP A 295 -12.93 -20.57 -9.02
C ASP A 295 -12.85 -19.55 -10.17
N ILE A 296 -12.21 -18.41 -9.93
CA ILE A 296 -11.99 -17.32 -10.91
C ILE A 296 -10.50 -17.20 -11.21
N PRO A 297 -10.09 -16.98 -12.48
CA PRO A 297 -8.70 -16.66 -12.80
C PRO A 297 -8.22 -15.40 -12.07
N VAL A 298 -7.00 -15.42 -11.52
CA VAL A 298 -6.40 -14.29 -10.82
C VAL A 298 -5.05 -13.94 -11.43
N TYR A 299 -4.83 -12.67 -11.68
CA TYR A 299 -3.62 -12.15 -12.34
C TYR A 299 -2.99 -11.07 -11.48
N VAL A 300 -1.67 -11.12 -11.32
CA VAL A 300 -0.92 -10.01 -10.72
C VAL A 300 -0.62 -8.98 -11.80
N ALA A 301 -0.87 -7.70 -11.54
CA ALA A 301 -0.52 -6.61 -12.46
C ALA A 301 0.98 -6.64 -12.80
N GLU A 302 1.37 -6.13 -13.98
CA GLU A 302 2.77 -6.15 -14.45
C GLU A 302 3.74 -5.48 -13.46
N ASP A 303 3.37 -4.32 -12.92
CA ASP A 303 4.08 -3.67 -11.80
C ASP A 303 3.08 -3.26 -10.73
N PRO A 304 2.68 -4.20 -9.84
CA PRO A 304 1.58 -3.96 -8.90
C PRO A 304 1.87 -2.84 -7.90
N LEU A 305 3.13 -2.56 -7.63
CA LEU A 305 3.55 -1.50 -6.70
C LEU A 305 3.35 -0.09 -7.27
N THR A 306 3.17 0.06 -8.56
CA THR A 306 3.07 1.37 -9.22
C THR A 306 1.70 1.67 -9.79
N CYS A 307 0.76 0.73 -9.72
CA CYS A 307 -0.57 0.87 -10.33
C CYS A 307 -1.28 2.15 -9.88
N VAL A 308 -1.36 2.41 -8.56
CA VAL A 308 -2.03 3.62 -8.04
C VAL A 308 -1.34 4.89 -8.53
N ALA A 309 0.00 4.96 -8.45
CA ALA A 309 0.76 6.14 -8.91
C ALA A 309 0.62 6.39 -10.42
N LEU A 310 0.58 5.34 -11.23
CA LEU A 310 0.35 5.44 -12.68
C LEU A 310 -1.09 5.86 -12.99
N GLY A 311 -2.06 5.33 -12.26
CA GLY A 311 -3.46 5.68 -12.42
C GLY A 311 -3.76 7.13 -12.04
N THR A 312 -3.22 7.61 -10.91
CA THR A 312 -3.33 9.03 -10.53
C THR A 312 -2.72 9.96 -11.60
N ALA A 313 -1.63 9.53 -12.24
CA ALA A 313 -1.00 10.30 -13.31
C ALA A 313 -1.85 10.37 -14.58
N LYS A 314 -2.41 9.23 -15.02
CA LYS A 314 -3.30 9.18 -16.18
C LYS A 314 -4.58 9.99 -15.94
N TYR A 315 -5.17 9.86 -14.77
CA TYR A 315 -6.34 10.64 -14.37
C TYR A 315 -6.06 12.16 -14.41
N LEU A 316 -4.88 12.59 -13.95
CA LEU A 316 -4.46 14.00 -14.05
C LEU A 316 -4.35 14.48 -15.51
N GLU A 317 -3.89 13.62 -16.43
CA GLU A 317 -3.80 13.95 -17.85
C GLU A 317 -5.20 14.12 -18.46
N GLU A 318 -6.14 13.25 -18.14
CA GLU A 318 -7.54 13.37 -18.57
C GLU A 318 -8.22 14.65 -18.04
N LEU A 319 -7.99 15.00 -16.78
CA LEU A 319 -8.51 16.26 -16.19
C LEU A 319 -7.96 17.50 -16.91
N ASP A 320 -6.69 17.51 -17.27
CA ASP A 320 -6.06 18.60 -18.00
C ASP A 320 -6.66 18.73 -19.41
N ASP A 321 -6.88 17.62 -20.12
CA ASP A 321 -7.47 17.62 -21.46
C ASP A 321 -8.91 18.18 -21.45
N ILE A 322 -9.70 17.91 -20.42
CA ILE A 322 -11.05 18.48 -20.25
C ILE A 322 -11.00 20.00 -19.98
N VAL A 323 -10.04 20.46 -19.21
CA VAL A 323 -9.88 21.88 -18.88
C VAL A 323 -9.43 22.70 -20.09
N PHE A 324 -8.53 22.14 -20.93
CA PHE A 324 -8.04 22.82 -22.12
C PHE A 324 -8.99 22.72 -23.34
N ALA A 325 -9.99 21.82 -23.30
CA ALA A 325 -11.01 21.71 -24.35
C ALA A 325 -12.20 22.67 -24.16
N ARG A 326 -12.25 23.44 -23.08
CA ARG A 326 -13.23 24.51 -22.78
C ARG A 326 -12.62 25.88 -23.04
#